data_142e73a2aa321b081058c20162a9cce7
#
_entry.id   142e73a2aa321b081058c20162a9cce7
#
_cell.length_a   1.000
_cell.length_b   1.000
_cell.length_c   1.000
_cell.angle_alpha   90.00
_cell.angle_beta   90.00
_cell.angle_gamma   90.00
#
_symmetry.space_group_name_H-M   'P 1'
#
loop_
_entity.id
_entity.type
_entity.pdbx_description
1 polymer ?
#
loop_
_entity_poly.entity_id
_entity_poly.type
_entity_poly.pdbx_seq_one_letter_code
_entity_poly.pdbx_strand_id
1 'polypeptide(L)'
;MQEYREVLETDTVRDAREIWNKNMETLRSTHAGEAFPTENLALGMKCFRSDEKKTYTLVSLGPVEWKVEASGKSTIDREDIVSAQAFLDFVGHEALGRLTDWTGLFYRGLSIEVVDFSDLGRGTNVTNMSRMFANCASLKTVLNFNVSEDSPLTDVHGMFDGCDHLTVLDTSKFAAKKVENFSEMFKNCRTLKTIDAASITVDKATTLYAMFSGCQELRLLDVSKWNVSNVTNFAELFRDCPRLRGLDLTKWNTAKATGMGGMFRSCGNETIWKPSERNKYGYYPPVGAPIVTLALDLSSFDLTNVTTTAYMFANARAELTIGEKMRKTGKCKDMSGMFLQFTPANQPVIAGGKYTSPVTGKEYPQTIFTAFDFSSAESMGAMFEGTYAVNTEVKDGKETKYGLVFHVATPKAQDITGMFRNTQTDFIYLSIDTGKLFSVLWLFADSTAECIRLRNFDTRYMKRQYLYQEKAGSSISQMFKGCNHLKYLIIDDTTFMFQLAEDVLADLPKDCRFVVPRDMIPVYTQQEYWKNYASRFIALEACIIDEAYVKNAP
;
A
#
# COMPACT_ATOMS: atom_id res chain seq x y z
N MET A 1 37.02 -18.22 36.47
CA MET A 1 36.74 -16.80 36.76
C MET A 1 35.76 -16.31 35.69
N GLN A 2 34.56 -15.91 36.10
CA GLN A 2 33.60 -15.35 35.15
C GLN A 2 33.99 -13.91 34.88
N GLU A 3 34.25 -13.56 33.64
CA GLU A 3 34.49 -12.18 33.24
C GLU A 3 33.14 -11.53 32.88
N TYR A 4 32.65 -10.70 33.79
CA TYR A 4 31.56 -9.79 33.47
C TYR A 4 32.13 -8.53 32.85
N ARG A 5 31.58 -8.10 31.73
CA ARG A 5 31.91 -6.82 31.13
C ARG A 5 30.83 -5.80 31.48
N GLU A 6 31.26 -4.71 32.04
CA GLU A 6 30.41 -3.55 32.32
C GLU A 6 30.07 -2.82 31.00
N VAL A 7 28.84 -2.32 30.87
CA VAL A 7 28.44 -1.50 29.73
C VAL A 7 29.04 -0.11 29.86
N LEU A 8 29.87 0.28 28.89
CA LEU A 8 30.57 1.56 28.89
C LEU A 8 29.80 2.60 28.04
N GLU A 9 30.13 3.89 28.26
CA GLU A 9 29.54 5.02 27.49
C GLU A 9 29.75 4.92 25.97
N THR A 10 30.79 4.21 25.54
CA THR A 10 31.12 4.02 24.12
C THR A 10 30.41 2.84 23.50
N ASP A 11 29.71 2.02 24.30
CA ASP A 11 29.00 0.85 23.77
C ASP A 11 27.71 1.29 23.08
N THR A 12 27.41 0.67 21.95
CA THR A 12 26.11 0.80 21.30
C THR A 12 25.08 -0.07 22.02
N VAL A 13 23.78 0.14 21.74
CA VAL A 13 22.72 -0.76 22.22
C VAL A 13 22.95 -2.20 21.79
N ARG A 14 23.50 -2.39 20.59
CA ARG A 14 23.86 -3.70 20.09
C ARG A 14 24.95 -4.34 20.96
N ASP A 15 25.99 -3.57 21.27
CA ASP A 15 27.10 -4.03 22.11
C ASP A 15 26.62 -4.35 23.53
N ALA A 16 25.82 -3.46 24.12
CA ALA A 16 25.21 -3.68 25.43
C ALA A 16 24.38 -4.98 25.46
N ARG A 17 23.60 -5.23 24.42
CA ARG A 17 22.80 -6.45 24.26
C ARG A 17 23.67 -7.70 24.08
N GLU A 18 24.74 -7.61 23.29
CA GLU A 18 25.69 -8.71 23.08
C GLU A 18 26.45 -9.03 24.39
N ILE A 19 26.87 -7.99 25.13
CA ILE A 19 27.51 -8.12 26.46
C ILE A 19 26.54 -8.81 27.41
N TRP A 20 25.28 -8.38 27.45
CA TRP A 20 24.28 -8.97 28.33
C TRP A 20 24.01 -10.44 27.98
N ASN A 21 23.84 -10.76 26.69
CA ASN A 21 23.66 -12.14 26.24
C ASN A 21 24.86 -13.03 26.59
N LYS A 22 26.08 -12.51 26.38
CA LYS A 22 27.32 -13.23 26.74
C LYS A 22 27.41 -13.45 28.24
N ASN A 23 27.09 -12.43 29.04
CA ASN A 23 27.08 -12.56 30.50
C ASN A 23 26.05 -13.58 30.97
N MET A 24 24.86 -13.60 30.33
CA MET A 24 23.82 -14.59 30.61
C MET A 24 24.20 -16.00 30.17
N GLU A 25 24.89 -16.17 29.03
CA GLU A 25 25.45 -17.46 28.59
C GLU A 25 26.52 -17.96 29.55
N THR A 26 27.36 -17.08 30.06
CA THR A 26 28.39 -17.39 31.06
C THR A 26 27.73 -17.84 32.35
N LEU A 27 26.72 -17.11 32.84
CA LEU A 27 25.92 -17.50 33.99
C LEU A 27 25.26 -18.87 33.80
N ARG A 28 24.70 -19.14 32.65
CA ARG A 28 24.10 -20.45 32.32
C ARG A 28 25.11 -21.58 32.31
N SER A 29 26.28 -21.36 31.70
CA SER A 29 27.27 -22.42 31.51
C SER A 29 28.02 -22.78 32.77
N THR A 30 28.17 -21.83 33.70
CA THR A 30 28.93 -22.00 34.95
C THR A 30 28.05 -22.24 36.17
N HIS A 31 26.75 -21.93 36.12
CA HIS A 31 25.81 -22.11 37.22
C HIS A 31 24.81 -23.25 36.94
N ALA A 32 24.99 -24.01 35.87
CA ALA A 32 24.44 -25.35 35.73
C ALA A 32 25.34 -26.31 36.53
N GLY A 33 25.57 -26.02 37.79
CA GLY A 33 26.42 -26.75 38.69
C GLY A 33 25.70 -27.22 39.94
N GLU A 34 26.44 -27.85 40.83
CA GLU A 34 25.93 -28.37 42.10
C GLU A 34 25.96 -27.31 43.22
N ALA A 35 26.35 -26.06 42.91
CA ALA A 35 26.45 -24.97 43.90
C ALA A 35 25.93 -23.65 43.35
N PHE A 36 25.48 -22.77 44.25
CA PHE A 36 25.10 -21.39 43.90
C PHE A 36 26.35 -20.53 43.65
N PRO A 37 26.29 -19.52 42.78
CA PRO A 37 27.35 -18.54 42.65
C PRO A 37 27.56 -17.77 43.93
N THR A 38 28.83 -17.45 44.26
CA THR A 38 29.21 -16.71 45.44
C THR A 38 29.79 -15.34 45.14
N GLU A 39 30.09 -15.04 43.90
CA GLU A 39 30.70 -13.78 43.45
C GLU A 39 29.88 -13.14 42.35
N ASN A 40 29.99 -11.84 42.19
CA ASN A 40 29.30 -11.03 41.17
C ASN A 40 27.78 -11.21 41.16
N LEU A 41 27.18 -11.21 42.35
CA LEU A 41 25.75 -11.42 42.54
C LEU A 41 24.96 -10.13 42.28
N ALA A 42 23.84 -10.24 41.59
CA ALA A 42 22.86 -9.18 41.40
C ALA A 42 21.46 -9.69 41.72
N LEU A 43 20.63 -8.84 42.35
CA LEU A 43 19.24 -9.18 42.64
C LEU A 43 18.51 -9.54 41.33
N GLY A 44 17.67 -10.55 41.38
CA GLY A 44 16.99 -11.07 40.18
C GLY A 44 17.82 -12.04 39.34
N MET A 45 19.11 -12.22 39.65
CA MET A 45 19.96 -13.21 38.98
C MET A 45 19.34 -14.62 39.09
N LYS A 46 19.36 -15.36 38.02
CA LYS A 46 18.84 -16.73 37.98
C LYS A 46 19.98 -17.76 37.96
N CYS A 47 19.80 -18.83 38.69
CA CYS A 47 20.73 -19.96 38.71
C CYS A 47 19.95 -21.25 38.51
N PHE A 48 20.38 -22.08 37.57
CA PHE A 48 19.85 -23.44 37.39
C PHE A 48 20.75 -24.44 38.09
N ARG A 49 20.23 -25.11 39.10
CA ARG A 49 20.93 -26.18 39.80
C ARG A 49 20.67 -27.51 39.05
N SER A 50 21.72 -28.06 38.44
CA SER A 50 21.66 -29.28 37.65
C SER A 50 21.40 -30.55 38.45
N ASP A 51 21.90 -30.57 39.70
CA ASP A 51 21.69 -31.63 40.67
C ASP A 51 20.21 -31.69 41.13
N GLU A 52 19.57 -30.54 41.33
CA GLU A 52 18.18 -30.43 41.75
C GLU A 52 17.19 -30.27 40.60
N LYS A 53 17.67 -30.01 39.39
CA LYS A 53 16.86 -29.67 38.19
C LYS A 53 15.86 -28.53 38.42
N LYS A 54 16.28 -27.52 39.19
CA LYS A 54 15.48 -26.36 39.56
C LYS A 54 16.15 -25.06 39.20
N THR A 55 15.36 -24.05 38.87
CA THR A 55 15.82 -22.68 38.72
C THR A 55 15.58 -21.91 40.03
N TYR A 56 16.53 -21.11 40.40
CA TYR A 56 16.49 -20.26 41.60
C TYR A 56 16.68 -18.82 41.17
N THR A 57 16.01 -17.90 41.87
CA THR A 57 16.17 -16.46 41.70
C THR A 57 16.83 -15.88 42.95
N LEU A 58 17.88 -15.06 42.80
CA LEU A 58 18.51 -14.34 43.88
C LEU A 58 17.61 -13.22 44.37
N VAL A 59 17.14 -13.29 45.60
CA VAL A 59 16.17 -12.35 46.15
C VAL A 59 16.75 -11.46 47.25
N SER A 60 17.97 -11.74 47.75
CA SER A 60 18.66 -10.92 48.72
C SER A 60 20.19 -10.99 48.55
N LEU A 61 20.87 -9.86 48.71
CA LEU A 61 22.34 -9.75 48.70
C LEU A 61 22.97 -9.67 50.09
N GLY A 62 22.13 -9.47 51.08
CA GLY A 62 22.68 -9.40 52.43
C GLY A 62 21.67 -9.78 53.50
N PRO A 63 21.58 -11.05 53.95
CA PRO A 63 22.33 -12.23 53.48
C PRO A 63 21.92 -12.68 52.10
N VAL A 64 22.81 -13.41 51.42
CA VAL A 64 22.52 -13.97 50.07
C VAL A 64 21.45 -15.04 50.19
N GLU A 65 20.33 -14.83 49.53
CA GLU A 65 19.16 -15.75 49.55
C GLU A 65 18.68 -16.05 48.12
N TRP A 66 18.61 -17.35 47.81
CA TRP A 66 18.07 -17.87 46.56
C TRP A 66 16.72 -18.54 46.81
N LYS A 67 15.70 -18.13 46.06
CA LYS A 67 14.37 -18.77 46.07
C LYS A 67 14.12 -19.61 44.86
N VAL A 68 13.57 -20.80 45.07
CA VAL A 68 13.13 -21.70 43.98
C VAL A 68 12.02 -21.03 43.20
N GLU A 69 12.16 -20.98 41.88
CA GLU A 69 11.04 -20.64 41.01
C GLU A 69 10.04 -21.78 40.99
N ALA A 70 8.74 -21.49 41.12
CA ALA A 70 7.70 -22.48 41.00
C ALA A 70 7.77 -23.13 39.59
N SER A 71 8.02 -24.42 39.56
CA SER A 71 8.31 -25.22 38.38
C SER A 71 7.18 -25.20 37.35
N GLY A 72 7.47 -24.71 36.16
CA GLY A 72 6.55 -24.80 35.02
C GLY A 72 7.17 -25.31 33.73
N LYS A 73 8.48 -25.14 33.50
CA LYS A 73 9.16 -25.65 32.30
C LYS A 73 10.62 -25.99 32.58
N SER A 74 11.05 -27.18 32.14
CA SER A 74 12.42 -27.68 32.30
C SER A 74 13.39 -27.23 31.21
N THR A 75 12.96 -26.41 30.27
CA THR A 75 13.78 -25.79 29.24
C THR A 75 13.39 -24.35 29.10
N ILE A 76 14.30 -23.45 29.49
CA ILE A 76 14.17 -22.03 29.23
C ILE A 76 14.73 -21.80 27.83
N ASP A 77 13.88 -21.60 26.85
CA ASP A 77 14.30 -21.18 25.54
C ASP A 77 14.98 -19.79 25.63
N ARG A 78 15.93 -19.52 24.71
CA ARG A 78 16.61 -18.21 24.60
C ARG A 78 15.66 -17.02 24.64
N GLU A 79 14.43 -17.25 24.22
CA GLU A 79 13.34 -16.26 24.14
C GLU A 79 12.65 -15.97 25.49
N ASP A 80 12.74 -16.88 26.47
CA ASP A 80 12.03 -16.77 27.76
C ASP A 80 12.84 -15.98 28.83
N ILE A 81 14.10 -15.61 28.59
CA ILE A 81 14.99 -15.14 29.67
C ILE A 81 14.93 -13.65 29.90
N VAL A 82 14.46 -12.90 28.96
CA VAL A 82 14.51 -11.44 29.06
C VAL A 82 13.12 -10.89 29.18
N SER A 83 12.65 -10.72 30.44
CA SER A 83 11.71 -9.63 30.65
C SER A 83 12.46 -8.34 30.28
N ALA A 84 11.82 -7.42 29.58
CA ALA A 84 12.42 -6.13 29.27
C ALA A 84 12.95 -5.46 30.55
N GLN A 85 12.28 -5.64 31.66
CA GLN A 85 12.66 -5.12 32.97
C GLN A 85 13.98 -5.71 33.47
N ALA A 86 14.18 -7.04 33.35
CA ALA A 86 15.45 -7.66 33.77
C ALA A 86 16.65 -7.17 32.95
N PHE A 87 16.42 -6.88 31.65
CA PHE A 87 17.46 -6.27 30.83
C PHE A 87 17.76 -4.82 31.25
N LEU A 88 16.72 -4.02 31.49
CA LEU A 88 16.88 -2.63 31.95
C LEU A 88 17.58 -2.57 33.30
N ASP A 89 17.19 -3.45 34.24
CA ASP A 89 17.81 -3.54 35.57
C ASP A 89 19.28 -3.99 35.48
N PHE A 90 19.59 -4.89 34.53
CA PHE A 90 20.96 -5.38 34.32
C PHE A 90 21.88 -4.31 33.74
N VAL A 91 21.43 -3.63 32.65
CA VAL A 91 22.25 -2.59 31.99
C VAL A 91 22.39 -1.37 32.88
N GLY A 92 21.40 -1.14 33.73
CA GLY A 92 21.31 0.02 34.62
C GLY A 92 20.83 1.29 33.90
N HIS A 93 19.94 2.01 34.53
CA HIS A 93 19.32 3.21 33.99
C HIS A 93 20.34 4.30 33.64
N GLU A 94 21.41 4.40 34.38
CA GLU A 94 22.48 5.39 34.15
C GLU A 94 23.25 5.07 32.86
N ALA A 95 23.61 3.81 32.64
CA ALA A 95 24.33 3.38 31.43
C ALA A 95 23.48 3.56 30.18
N LEU A 96 22.18 3.20 30.22
CA LEU A 96 21.26 3.45 29.12
C LEU A 96 21.07 4.93 28.80
N GLY A 97 21.02 5.78 29.83
CA GLY A 97 20.92 7.23 29.69
C GLY A 97 22.12 7.87 29.00
N ARG A 98 23.28 7.18 28.96
CA ARG A 98 24.51 7.64 28.30
C ARG A 98 24.57 7.20 26.82
N LEU A 99 23.87 6.13 26.44
CA LEU A 99 23.86 5.65 25.06
C LEU A 99 23.10 6.63 24.15
N THR A 100 23.68 6.88 22.98
CA THR A 100 23.10 7.74 21.96
C THR A 100 22.35 6.96 20.89
N ASP A 101 22.50 5.65 20.83
CA ASP A 101 21.87 4.75 19.87
C ASP A 101 21.17 3.59 20.57
N TRP A 102 19.83 3.55 20.44
CA TRP A 102 18.97 2.50 20.99
C TRP A 102 18.40 1.58 19.88
N THR A 103 19.10 1.49 18.74
CA THR A 103 18.68 0.65 17.64
C THR A 103 18.47 -0.80 18.10
N GLY A 104 17.25 -1.30 17.91
CA GLY A 104 16.89 -2.68 18.19
C GLY A 104 17.01 -3.11 19.65
N LEU A 105 16.93 -2.19 20.63
CA LEU A 105 17.10 -2.48 22.06
C LEU A 105 16.34 -3.72 22.53
N PHE A 106 15.08 -3.86 22.12
CA PHE A 106 14.20 -5.00 22.43
C PHE A 106 13.83 -5.82 21.19
N TYR A 107 14.58 -5.70 20.10
CA TYR A 107 14.28 -6.37 18.83
C TYR A 107 14.02 -7.87 19.01
N ARG A 108 12.85 -8.35 18.51
CA ARG A 108 12.38 -9.74 18.65
C ARG A 108 12.24 -10.21 20.11
N GLY A 109 11.88 -9.33 21.01
CA GLY A 109 11.50 -9.71 22.37
C GLY A 109 10.10 -10.33 22.38
N LEU A 110 9.98 -11.60 21.92
CA LEU A 110 8.69 -12.26 21.66
C LEU A 110 7.82 -12.43 22.91
N SER A 111 8.43 -12.53 24.09
CA SER A 111 7.73 -12.69 25.37
C SER A 111 7.50 -11.36 26.09
N ILE A 112 7.98 -10.24 25.57
CA ILE A 112 7.83 -8.93 26.20
C ILE A 112 6.40 -8.44 26.02
N GLU A 113 5.65 -8.31 27.10
CA GLU A 113 4.28 -7.78 27.08
C GLU A 113 4.19 -6.30 27.46
N VAL A 114 5.03 -5.86 28.37
CA VAL A 114 5.04 -4.48 28.90
C VAL A 114 6.48 -4.03 29.07
N VAL A 115 6.77 -2.79 28.70
CA VAL A 115 8.02 -2.09 29.01
C VAL A 115 7.68 -0.82 29.75
N ASP A 116 8.29 -0.59 30.91
CA ASP A 116 8.14 0.63 31.71
C ASP A 116 9.44 1.42 31.71
N PHE A 117 9.38 2.67 31.25
CA PHE A 117 10.51 3.61 31.22
C PHE A 117 10.53 4.59 32.40
N SER A 118 9.75 4.35 33.47
CA SER A 118 9.67 5.26 34.63
C SER A 118 11.03 5.70 35.18
N ASP A 119 11.98 4.78 35.18
CA ASP A 119 13.30 4.99 35.78
C ASP A 119 14.40 5.33 34.76
N LEU A 120 14.09 5.28 33.45
CA LEU A 120 15.11 5.45 32.38
C LEU A 120 15.51 6.89 32.10
N GLY A 121 15.04 7.84 32.87
CA GLY A 121 15.29 9.23 32.57
C GLY A 121 14.68 9.60 31.17
N ARG A 122 14.80 10.85 30.78
CA ARG A 122 14.09 11.37 29.59
C ARG A 122 14.77 11.06 28.24
N GLY A 123 15.64 10.05 28.12
CA GLY A 123 16.31 9.71 26.85
C GLY A 123 16.96 10.92 26.14
N THR A 124 17.60 11.81 26.94
CA THR A 124 17.95 13.16 26.50
C THR A 124 19.03 13.20 25.41
N ASN A 125 19.80 12.12 25.25
CA ASN A 125 20.93 12.09 24.30
C ASN A 125 20.73 11.12 23.11
N VAL A 126 19.59 10.42 23.05
CA VAL A 126 19.36 9.39 22.02
C VAL A 126 19.07 10.03 20.68
N THR A 127 19.85 9.66 19.67
CA THR A 127 19.70 10.12 18.28
C THR A 127 18.96 9.14 17.39
N ASN A 128 18.96 7.84 17.78
CA ASN A 128 18.40 6.75 16.99
C ASN A 128 17.68 5.73 17.87
N MET A 129 16.40 5.48 17.57
CA MET A 129 15.56 4.45 18.19
C MET A 129 14.99 3.49 17.15
N SER A 130 15.66 3.37 15.99
CA SER A 130 15.15 2.52 14.92
C SER A 130 15.02 1.06 15.39
N ARG A 131 13.90 0.43 15.00
CA ARG A 131 13.58 -0.98 15.30
C ARG A 131 13.63 -1.34 16.80
N MET A 132 13.54 -0.36 17.69
CA MET A 132 13.71 -0.57 19.13
C MET A 132 12.84 -1.71 19.68
N PHE A 133 11.58 -1.79 19.26
CA PHE A 133 10.64 -2.85 19.61
C PHE A 133 10.23 -3.73 18.42
N ALA A 134 10.95 -3.65 17.30
CA ALA A 134 10.50 -4.37 16.12
C ALA A 134 10.40 -5.88 16.36
N ASN A 135 9.28 -6.45 15.90
CA ASN A 135 8.91 -7.84 16.12
C ASN A 135 8.74 -8.28 17.60
N CYS A 136 8.42 -7.35 18.50
CA CYS A 136 7.94 -7.68 19.84
C CYS A 136 6.46 -8.08 19.74
N ALA A 137 6.20 -9.27 19.23
CA ALA A 137 4.84 -9.71 18.87
C ALA A 137 3.85 -9.70 20.05
N SER A 138 4.31 -9.97 21.28
CA SER A 138 3.48 -9.97 22.49
C SER A 138 3.34 -8.60 23.17
N LEU A 139 4.03 -7.56 22.68
CA LEU A 139 4.03 -6.24 23.32
C LEU A 139 2.63 -5.62 23.29
N LYS A 140 2.07 -5.34 24.47
CA LYS A 140 0.72 -4.78 24.66
C LYS A 140 0.76 -3.27 24.88
N THR A 141 1.77 -2.78 25.60
CA THR A 141 1.93 -1.36 25.91
C THR A 141 3.36 -1.01 26.30
N VAL A 142 3.69 0.27 26.15
CA VAL A 142 4.92 0.89 26.67
C VAL A 142 4.51 2.01 27.59
N LEU A 143 4.95 1.95 28.84
CA LEU A 143 4.62 2.92 29.88
C LEU A 143 5.73 3.96 30.02
N ASN A 144 5.34 5.19 30.37
CA ASN A 144 6.26 6.30 30.69
C ASN A 144 7.28 6.60 29.57
N PHE A 145 6.89 6.38 28.32
CA PHE A 145 7.75 6.64 27.17
C PHE A 145 7.82 8.15 26.87
N ASN A 146 8.76 8.81 27.54
CA ASN A 146 8.93 10.26 27.48
C ASN A 146 10.12 10.64 26.59
N VAL A 147 9.89 11.38 25.51
CA VAL A 147 10.94 11.97 24.67
C VAL A 147 10.74 13.47 24.62
N SER A 148 11.75 14.23 25.06
CA SER A 148 11.62 15.68 25.16
C SER A 148 11.65 16.37 23.78
N GLU A 149 11.15 17.60 23.71
CA GLU A 149 11.18 18.44 22.51
C GLU A 149 12.61 18.72 22.03
N ASP A 150 13.56 18.85 22.95
CA ASP A 150 14.97 19.15 22.66
C ASP A 150 15.79 17.92 22.30
N SER A 151 15.19 16.72 22.39
CA SER A 151 15.86 15.46 22.05
C SER A 151 16.56 15.55 20.69
N PRO A 152 17.81 15.06 20.59
CA PRO A 152 18.52 14.95 19.31
C PRO A 152 18.01 13.82 18.41
N LEU A 153 16.92 13.13 18.79
CA LEU A 153 16.37 11.99 18.09
C LEU A 153 15.98 12.36 16.65
N THR A 154 16.56 11.65 15.68
CA THR A 154 16.32 11.86 14.25
C THR A 154 15.73 10.65 13.55
N ASP A 155 15.87 9.43 14.10
CA ASP A 155 15.44 8.19 13.45
C ASP A 155 14.63 7.29 14.40
N VAL A 156 13.39 6.99 13.95
CA VAL A 156 12.48 6.05 14.62
C VAL A 156 11.98 4.97 13.65
N HIS A 157 12.76 4.71 12.58
CA HIS A 157 12.42 3.72 11.56
C HIS A 157 12.06 2.36 12.18
N GLY A 158 10.88 1.85 11.82
CA GLY A 158 10.42 0.52 12.22
C GLY A 158 10.34 0.31 13.74
N MET A 159 10.25 1.38 14.53
CA MET A 159 10.36 1.31 15.99
C MET A 159 9.44 0.29 16.62
N PHE A 160 8.20 0.17 16.15
CA PHE A 160 7.19 -0.79 16.60
C PHE A 160 6.76 -1.77 15.48
N ASP A 161 7.55 -1.91 14.41
CA ASP A 161 7.18 -2.82 13.30
C ASP A 161 6.93 -4.25 13.81
N GLY A 162 5.77 -4.81 13.48
CA GLY A 162 5.40 -6.19 13.88
C GLY A 162 5.04 -6.35 15.36
N CYS A 163 4.68 -5.28 16.07
CA CYS A 163 4.10 -5.37 17.42
C CYS A 163 2.62 -5.75 17.32
N ASP A 164 2.36 -7.01 17.01
CA ASP A 164 1.03 -7.51 16.66
C ASP A 164 -0.03 -7.37 17.76
N HIS A 165 0.37 -7.33 19.04
CA HIS A 165 -0.53 -7.20 20.19
C HIS A 165 -0.57 -5.80 20.79
N LEU A 166 0.12 -4.82 20.19
CA LEU A 166 0.07 -3.43 20.64
C LEU A 166 -1.30 -2.84 20.31
N THR A 167 -2.14 -2.64 21.32
CA THR A 167 -3.51 -2.15 21.16
C THR A 167 -3.66 -0.65 21.34
N VAL A 168 -2.89 -0.09 22.25
CA VAL A 168 -2.85 1.34 22.60
C VAL A 168 -1.42 1.73 22.93
N LEU A 169 -0.99 2.87 22.44
CA LEU A 169 0.27 3.49 22.80
C LEU A 169 0.02 4.94 23.19
N ASP A 170 0.44 5.32 24.40
CA ASP A 170 0.44 6.71 24.84
C ASP A 170 1.63 7.45 24.24
N THR A 171 1.36 8.28 23.24
CA THR A 171 2.34 9.13 22.57
C THR A 171 2.30 10.58 23.05
N SER A 172 1.50 10.91 24.07
CA SER A 172 1.29 12.28 24.54
C SER A 172 2.58 12.97 25.02
N LYS A 173 3.59 12.18 25.39
CA LYS A 173 4.91 12.66 25.84
C LYS A 173 6.03 12.38 24.84
N PHE A 174 5.68 11.92 23.63
CA PHE A 174 6.64 11.77 22.54
C PHE A 174 6.75 13.10 21.77
N ALA A 175 7.51 14.03 22.31
CA ALA A 175 7.59 15.39 21.82
C ALA A 175 8.82 15.68 20.93
N ALA A 176 9.49 14.65 20.40
CA ALA A 176 10.70 14.78 19.59
C ALA A 176 10.45 15.61 18.31
N LYS A 177 11.07 16.78 18.20
CA LYS A 177 10.85 17.72 17.07
C LYS A 177 11.85 17.58 15.92
N LYS A 178 12.90 16.74 16.07
CA LYS A 178 13.98 16.62 15.09
C LYS A 178 13.92 15.33 14.27
N VAL A 179 12.91 14.51 14.47
CA VAL A 179 12.78 13.24 13.76
C VAL A 179 12.56 13.48 12.27
N GLU A 180 13.43 12.89 11.47
CA GLU A 180 13.43 12.96 10.00
C GLU A 180 12.88 11.67 9.37
N ASN A 181 13.09 10.51 10.01
CA ASN A 181 12.73 9.21 9.49
C ASN A 181 11.68 8.51 10.36
N PHE A 182 10.43 8.51 9.90
CA PHE A 182 9.31 7.79 10.50
C PHE A 182 8.92 6.53 9.73
N SER A 183 9.76 6.08 8.78
CA SER A 183 9.43 4.92 7.95
C SER A 183 9.10 3.71 8.83
N GLU A 184 8.01 3.01 8.48
CA GLU A 184 7.62 1.75 9.12
C GLU A 184 7.37 1.81 10.64
N MET A 185 7.29 2.99 11.27
CA MET A 185 7.27 3.13 12.74
C MET A 185 6.23 2.25 13.41
N PHE A 186 5.03 2.13 12.84
CA PHE A 186 3.92 1.29 13.34
C PHE A 186 3.48 0.22 12.33
N LYS A 187 4.35 -0.13 11.38
CA LYS A 187 4.04 -1.13 10.38
C LYS A 187 3.67 -2.47 11.04
N ASN A 188 2.64 -3.12 10.52
CA ASN A 188 2.14 -4.40 11.04
C ASN A 188 1.73 -4.39 12.54
N CYS A 189 1.41 -3.24 13.12
CA CYS A 189 0.71 -3.19 14.42
C CYS A 189 -0.75 -3.55 14.22
N ARG A 190 -1.03 -4.85 13.97
CA ARG A 190 -2.34 -5.31 13.47
C ARG A 190 -3.49 -5.05 14.43
N THR A 191 -3.25 -5.04 15.72
CA THR A 191 -4.28 -4.82 16.75
C THR A 191 -4.36 -3.40 17.26
N LEU A 192 -3.52 -2.48 16.75
CA LEU A 192 -3.54 -1.07 17.13
C LEU A 192 -4.85 -0.42 16.73
N LYS A 193 -5.67 -0.02 17.69
CA LYS A 193 -7.02 0.55 17.47
C LYS A 193 -7.02 2.06 17.40
N THR A 194 -6.23 2.68 18.26
CA THR A 194 -6.13 4.13 18.39
C THR A 194 -4.70 4.53 18.77
N ILE A 195 -4.29 5.70 18.32
CA ILE A 195 -3.04 6.36 18.71
C ILE A 195 -3.27 7.87 18.70
N ASP A 196 -2.70 8.58 19.66
CA ASP A 196 -2.68 10.04 19.64
C ASP A 196 -1.60 10.55 18.67
N ALA A 197 -1.92 10.47 17.36
CA ALA A 197 -1.02 10.96 16.32
C ALA A 197 -0.85 12.48 16.34
N ALA A 198 -1.80 13.22 16.92
CA ALA A 198 -1.73 14.67 17.00
C ALA A 198 -0.61 15.18 17.92
N SER A 199 -0.12 14.33 18.84
CA SER A 199 1.05 14.62 19.69
C SER A 199 2.38 14.32 18.99
N ILE A 200 2.39 13.57 17.90
CA ILE A 200 3.61 13.26 17.12
C ILE A 200 3.92 14.42 16.18
N THR A 201 5.09 15.03 16.33
CA THR A 201 5.56 16.13 15.47
C THR A 201 6.33 15.58 14.28
N VAL A 202 5.86 15.90 13.06
CA VAL A 202 6.50 15.46 11.79
C VAL A 202 7.13 16.59 10.97
N ASP A 203 7.36 17.76 11.58
CA ASP A 203 7.82 18.97 10.88
C ASP A 203 9.15 18.81 10.15
N LYS A 204 10.01 17.92 10.62
CA LYS A 204 11.30 17.59 10.00
C LYS A 204 11.29 16.30 9.19
N ALA A 205 10.17 15.60 9.18
CA ALA A 205 10.06 14.33 8.48
C ALA A 205 10.35 14.49 6.98
N THR A 206 11.23 13.65 6.46
CA THR A 206 11.51 13.50 5.04
C THR A 206 10.81 12.28 4.45
N THR A 207 10.48 11.30 5.30
CA THR A 207 9.80 10.08 4.90
C THR A 207 8.80 9.61 5.95
N LEU A 208 7.61 9.24 5.47
CA LEU A 208 6.55 8.55 6.21
C LEU A 208 6.26 7.17 5.58
N TYR A 209 7.24 6.62 4.83
CA TYR A 209 7.07 5.35 4.12
C TYR A 209 6.50 4.26 5.03
N ALA A 210 5.37 3.67 4.64
CA ALA A 210 4.72 2.55 5.32
C ALA A 210 4.48 2.73 6.84
N MET A 211 4.43 3.98 7.36
CA MET A 211 4.39 4.26 8.81
C MET A 211 3.24 3.53 9.52
N PHE A 212 2.06 3.42 8.92
CA PHE A 212 0.91 2.68 9.46
C PHE A 212 0.50 1.49 8.60
N SER A 213 1.37 1.04 7.69
CA SER A 213 1.06 -0.09 6.82
C SER A 213 0.74 -1.35 7.63
N GLY A 214 -0.39 -2.00 7.34
CA GLY A 214 -0.81 -3.22 8.04
C GLY A 214 -1.46 -3.01 9.41
N CYS A 215 -1.82 -1.78 9.78
CA CYS A 215 -2.59 -1.49 11.00
C CYS A 215 -4.08 -1.85 10.80
N GLN A 216 -4.40 -3.14 10.87
CA GLN A 216 -5.70 -3.69 10.45
C GLN A 216 -6.88 -3.25 11.30
N GLU A 217 -6.68 -2.97 12.59
CA GLU A 217 -7.72 -2.55 13.53
C GLU A 217 -7.81 -1.01 13.70
N LEU A 218 -6.90 -0.24 13.05
CA LEU A 218 -6.86 1.22 13.17
C LEU A 218 -8.09 1.85 12.54
N ARG A 219 -8.87 2.62 13.33
CA ARG A 219 -10.14 3.19 12.90
C ARG A 219 -10.11 4.70 12.73
N LEU A 220 -9.51 5.39 13.68
CA LEU A 220 -9.41 6.85 13.70
C LEU A 220 -7.96 7.24 13.89
N LEU A 221 -7.53 8.22 13.11
CA LEU A 221 -6.17 8.75 13.17
C LEU A 221 -6.21 10.26 12.90
N ASP A 222 -5.98 11.06 13.93
CA ASP A 222 -5.91 12.51 13.77
C ASP A 222 -4.52 12.95 13.33
N VAL A 223 -4.38 13.24 12.06
CA VAL A 223 -3.17 13.78 11.42
C VAL A 223 -3.38 15.22 10.90
N SER A 224 -4.46 15.87 11.31
CA SER A 224 -4.85 17.22 10.85
C SER A 224 -3.84 18.31 11.21
N LYS A 225 -3.00 18.07 12.23
CA LYS A 225 -1.96 18.99 12.68
C LYS A 225 -0.60 18.73 12.06
N TRP A 226 -0.45 17.66 11.28
CA TRP A 226 0.84 17.31 10.71
C TRP A 226 1.28 18.28 9.62
N ASN A 227 2.45 18.87 9.79
CA ASN A 227 3.10 19.63 8.73
C ASN A 227 4.02 18.71 7.91
N VAL A 228 3.52 18.24 6.79
CA VAL A 228 4.21 17.28 5.90
C VAL A 228 4.98 17.96 4.76
N SER A 229 5.20 19.28 4.82
CA SER A 229 5.79 20.06 3.73
C SER A 229 7.23 19.68 3.35
N ASN A 230 7.93 18.91 4.20
CA ASN A 230 9.26 18.39 3.95
C ASN A 230 9.27 16.93 3.48
N VAL A 231 8.15 16.24 3.57
CA VAL A 231 8.05 14.82 3.23
C VAL A 231 8.14 14.61 1.72
N THR A 232 9.03 13.73 1.31
CA THR A 232 9.21 13.34 -0.10
C THR A 232 8.62 11.96 -0.41
N ASN A 233 8.52 11.08 0.59
CA ASN A 233 8.04 9.72 0.40
C ASN A 233 6.85 9.39 1.32
N PHE A 234 5.68 9.24 0.72
CA PHE A 234 4.43 8.82 1.36
C PHE A 234 3.99 7.40 0.95
N ALA A 235 4.86 6.68 0.22
CA ALA A 235 4.47 5.37 -0.30
C ALA A 235 4.05 4.42 0.85
N GLU A 236 2.97 3.67 0.61
CA GLU A 236 2.41 2.68 1.53
C GLU A 236 1.98 3.22 2.91
N LEU A 237 1.90 4.54 3.12
CA LEU A 237 1.69 5.16 4.45
C LEU A 237 0.51 4.55 5.23
N PHE A 238 -0.62 4.33 4.57
CA PHE A 238 -1.84 3.73 5.14
C PHE A 238 -2.23 2.41 4.48
N ARG A 239 -1.26 1.74 3.82
CA ARG A 239 -1.53 0.47 3.15
C ARG A 239 -2.08 -0.58 4.13
N ASP A 240 -3.05 -1.37 3.66
CA ASP A 240 -3.66 -2.46 4.42
C ASP A 240 -4.24 -2.00 5.78
N CYS A 241 -4.90 -0.81 5.80
CA CYS A 241 -5.69 -0.29 6.91
C CYS A 241 -7.20 -0.38 6.60
N PRO A 242 -7.80 -1.57 6.56
CA PRO A 242 -9.17 -1.77 6.05
C PRO A 242 -10.24 -1.10 6.90
N ARG A 243 -9.96 -0.85 8.18
CA ARG A 243 -10.92 -0.25 9.13
C ARG A 243 -10.78 1.25 9.30
N LEU A 244 -9.82 1.88 8.63
CA LEU A 244 -9.60 3.32 8.71
C LEU A 244 -10.79 4.09 8.14
N ARG A 245 -11.30 5.09 8.91
CA ARG A 245 -12.54 5.79 8.60
C ARG A 245 -12.40 7.28 8.41
N GLY A 246 -11.65 7.92 9.27
CA GLY A 246 -11.50 9.37 9.27
C GLY A 246 -10.05 9.78 9.15
N LEU A 247 -9.74 10.51 8.08
CA LEU A 247 -8.45 11.16 7.85
C LEU A 247 -8.72 12.59 7.39
N ASP A 248 -8.32 13.57 8.18
CA ASP A 248 -8.28 14.95 7.71
C ASP A 248 -6.91 15.27 7.12
N LEU A 249 -6.84 15.28 5.79
CA LEU A 249 -5.64 15.56 5.01
C LEU A 249 -5.68 16.93 4.32
N THR A 250 -6.71 17.72 4.60
CA THR A 250 -7.02 18.98 3.88
C THR A 250 -5.93 20.05 4.01
N LYS A 251 -5.09 19.96 5.06
CA LYS A 251 -3.97 20.89 5.30
C LYS A 251 -2.60 20.38 4.83
N TRP A 252 -2.56 19.18 4.24
CA TRP A 252 -1.29 18.59 3.84
C TRP A 252 -0.72 19.28 2.59
N ASN A 253 0.48 19.79 2.70
CA ASN A 253 1.24 20.31 1.57
C ASN A 253 2.19 19.23 1.06
N THR A 254 1.86 18.59 -0.07
CA THR A 254 2.63 17.50 -0.65
C THR A 254 3.51 17.92 -1.83
N ALA A 255 3.79 19.21 -1.99
CA ALA A 255 4.52 19.74 -3.16
C ALA A 255 5.94 19.16 -3.35
N LYS A 256 6.57 18.65 -2.28
CA LYS A 256 7.87 17.97 -2.35
C LYS A 256 7.77 16.46 -2.58
N ALA A 257 6.58 15.89 -2.57
CA ALA A 257 6.41 14.45 -2.72
C ALA A 257 6.93 13.95 -4.07
N THR A 258 7.65 12.84 -4.02
CA THR A 258 8.14 12.11 -5.20
C THR A 258 7.56 10.70 -5.29
N GLY A 259 7.20 10.08 -4.15
CA GLY A 259 6.63 8.75 -4.07
C GLY A 259 5.31 8.72 -3.31
N MET A 260 4.24 8.19 -3.96
CA MET A 260 2.92 7.97 -3.34
C MET A 260 2.35 6.58 -3.67
N GLY A 261 3.18 5.66 -4.17
CA GLY A 261 2.73 4.32 -4.52
C GLY A 261 2.11 3.60 -3.32
N GLY A 262 0.97 2.95 -3.53
CA GLY A 262 0.28 2.16 -2.50
C GLY A 262 -0.21 2.94 -1.28
N MET A 263 -0.21 4.28 -1.27
CA MET A 263 -0.48 5.10 -0.07
C MET A 263 -1.77 4.72 0.64
N PHE A 264 -2.85 4.43 -0.11
CA PHE A 264 -4.16 4.04 0.42
C PHE A 264 -4.58 2.65 -0.05
N ARG A 265 -3.63 1.80 -0.43
CA ARG A 265 -3.92 0.45 -0.88
C ARG A 265 -4.66 -0.33 0.20
N SER A 266 -5.78 -0.97 -0.16
CA SER A 266 -6.64 -1.76 0.74
C SER A 266 -7.23 -0.98 1.92
N CYS A 267 -7.33 0.36 1.83
CA CYS A 267 -7.97 1.17 2.86
C CYS A 267 -9.49 1.19 2.75
N GLY A 268 -10.19 1.36 3.89
CA GLY A 268 -11.64 1.50 3.95
C GLY A 268 -12.42 0.25 3.52
N ASN A 269 -11.74 -0.83 3.22
CA ASN A 269 -12.32 -2.10 2.79
C ASN A 269 -12.43 -3.07 3.97
N GLU A 270 -13.42 -2.82 4.84
CA GLU A 270 -13.64 -3.65 6.06
C GLU A 270 -14.20 -5.05 5.77
N THR A 271 -14.61 -5.32 4.53
CA THR A 271 -15.13 -6.62 4.16
C THR A 271 -14.04 -7.68 4.31
N ILE A 272 -14.14 -8.46 5.37
CA ILE A 272 -13.33 -9.67 5.59
C ILE A 272 -13.82 -10.71 4.57
N TRP A 273 -13.24 -10.66 3.38
CA TRP A 273 -13.54 -11.62 2.34
C TRP A 273 -12.90 -12.96 2.67
N LYS A 274 -13.70 -14.01 2.66
CA LYS A 274 -13.16 -15.36 2.74
C LYS A 274 -12.46 -15.69 1.41
N PRO A 275 -11.34 -16.42 1.43
CA PRO A 275 -10.68 -16.88 0.20
C PRO A 275 -11.62 -17.59 -0.78
N SER A 276 -12.67 -18.25 -0.29
CA SER A 276 -13.72 -18.92 -1.08
C SER A 276 -14.64 -17.96 -1.84
N GLU A 277 -14.63 -16.67 -1.52
CA GLU A 277 -15.48 -15.66 -2.17
C GLU A 277 -14.78 -14.95 -3.35
N ARG A 278 -13.53 -15.31 -3.62
CA ARG A 278 -12.79 -14.80 -4.78
C ARG A 278 -13.34 -15.43 -6.07
N ASN A 279 -13.47 -14.60 -7.10
CA ASN A 279 -13.77 -15.11 -8.43
C ASN A 279 -12.60 -15.94 -8.99
N LYS A 280 -12.78 -16.53 -10.19
CA LYS A 280 -11.76 -17.36 -10.86
C LYS A 280 -10.40 -16.64 -11.08
N TYR A 281 -10.34 -15.31 -10.98
CA TYR A 281 -9.12 -14.50 -11.11
C TYR A 281 -8.52 -14.09 -9.78
N GLY A 282 -9.10 -14.56 -8.65
CA GLY A 282 -8.65 -14.20 -7.32
C GLY A 282 -9.18 -12.86 -6.80
N TYR A 283 -10.14 -12.24 -7.49
CA TYR A 283 -10.76 -10.98 -7.09
C TYR A 283 -12.04 -11.19 -6.29
N TYR A 284 -12.32 -10.23 -5.42
CA TYR A 284 -13.58 -10.20 -4.69
C TYR A 284 -14.66 -9.54 -5.53
N PRO A 285 -15.88 -10.09 -5.56
CA PRO A 285 -16.98 -9.42 -6.24
C PRO A 285 -17.30 -8.09 -5.55
N PRO A 286 -17.70 -7.05 -6.28
CA PRO A 286 -18.21 -5.84 -5.67
C PRO A 286 -19.50 -6.19 -4.92
N VAL A 287 -19.53 -5.91 -3.62
CA VAL A 287 -20.69 -6.22 -2.77
C VAL A 287 -21.57 -5.01 -2.64
N GLY A 288 -22.87 -5.29 -2.48
CA GLY A 288 -23.90 -4.33 -2.21
C GLY A 288 -23.56 -3.34 -1.08
N ALA A 289 -24.32 -2.29 -0.96
CA ALA A 289 -24.09 -1.02 -0.28
C ALA A 289 -23.08 -1.02 0.90
N PRO A 290 -22.18 -0.06 0.95
CA PRO A 290 -21.16 0.06 1.99
C PRO A 290 -21.77 0.32 3.34
N ILE A 291 -21.30 -0.38 4.36
CA ILE A 291 -21.73 -0.13 5.74
C ILE A 291 -21.10 1.18 6.25
N VAL A 292 -19.87 1.48 5.90
CA VAL A 292 -19.17 2.76 6.16
C VAL A 292 -18.04 2.92 5.15
N THR A 293 -17.83 4.14 4.63
CA THR A 293 -16.79 4.45 3.66
C THR A 293 -15.73 5.35 4.24
N LEU A 294 -14.50 5.19 3.78
CA LEU A 294 -13.42 6.13 4.04
C LEU A 294 -13.63 7.38 3.17
N ALA A 295 -13.83 8.54 3.79
CA ALA A 295 -13.81 9.81 3.07
C ALA A 295 -12.37 10.33 2.99
N LEU A 296 -11.89 10.59 1.77
CA LEU A 296 -10.57 11.13 1.48
C LEU A 296 -10.70 12.45 0.73
N ASP A 297 -10.55 13.56 1.44
CA ASP A 297 -10.37 14.86 0.80
C ASP A 297 -8.88 15.11 0.53
N LEU A 298 -8.50 14.93 -0.74
CA LEU A 298 -7.16 15.12 -1.26
C LEU A 298 -7.05 16.42 -2.09
N SER A 299 -7.95 17.38 -1.86
CA SER A 299 -8.00 18.63 -2.61
C SER A 299 -6.72 19.48 -2.47
N SER A 300 -6.00 19.32 -1.34
CA SER A 300 -4.73 20.00 -1.06
C SER A 300 -3.50 19.32 -1.69
N PHE A 301 -3.65 18.07 -2.16
CA PHE A 301 -2.51 17.29 -2.67
C PHE A 301 -1.96 17.87 -3.96
N ASP A 302 -0.62 17.92 -4.03
CA ASP A 302 0.14 18.35 -5.21
C ASP A 302 0.98 17.17 -5.71
N LEU A 303 0.65 16.64 -6.90
CA LEU A 303 1.36 15.52 -7.53
C LEU A 303 2.35 15.97 -8.61
N THR A 304 2.61 17.27 -8.74
CA THR A 304 3.47 17.82 -9.81
C THR A 304 4.88 17.19 -9.85
N ASN A 305 5.41 16.79 -8.69
CA ASN A 305 6.74 16.19 -8.57
C ASN A 305 6.73 14.68 -8.36
N VAL A 306 5.55 14.07 -8.26
CA VAL A 306 5.40 12.64 -8.03
C VAL A 306 5.81 11.85 -9.26
N THR A 307 6.65 10.82 -9.07
CA THR A 307 7.17 9.96 -10.14
C THR A 307 6.45 8.60 -10.20
N THR A 308 5.81 8.18 -9.11
CA THR A 308 5.01 6.95 -9.05
C THR A 308 3.78 7.12 -8.18
N THR A 309 2.63 6.69 -8.72
CA THR A 309 1.36 6.52 -8.02
C THR A 309 0.87 5.08 -8.11
N ALA A 310 1.78 4.14 -8.46
CA ALA A 310 1.45 2.73 -8.62
C ALA A 310 0.69 2.19 -7.41
N TYR A 311 -0.45 1.54 -7.65
CA TYR A 311 -1.33 0.95 -6.63
C TYR A 311 -1.87 1.92 -5.57
N MET A 312 -1.84 3.25 -5.79
CA MET A 312 -2.18 4.26 -4.78
C MET A 312 -3.54 4.02 -4.11
N PHE A 313 -4.55 3.63 -4.87
CA PHE A 313 -5.90 3.32 -4.39
C PHE A 313 -6.30 1.86 -4.66
N ALA A 314 -5.33 0.98 -4.92
CA ALA A 314 -5.65 -0.42 -5.23
C ALA A 314 -6.40 -1.09 -4.07
N ASN A 315 -7.47 -1.82 -4.37
CA ASN A 315 -8.36 -2.46 -3.39
C ASN A 315 -8.95 -1.50 -2.34
N ALA A 316 -8.85 -0.19 -2.53
CA ALA A 316 -9.44 0.75 -1.60
C ALA A 316 -10.94 0.90 -1.85
N ARG A 317 -11.67 1.22 -0.78
CA ARG A 317 -13.06 1.62 -0.83
C ARG A 317 -13.19 2.99 -0.21
N ALA A 318 -13.35 4.01 -1.04
CA ALA A 318 -13.28 5.37 -0.57
C ALA A 318 -14.17 6.31 -1.39
N GLU A 319 -14.64 7.37 -0.72
CA GLU A 319 -15.13 8.57 -1.34
C GLU A 319 -13.96 9.51 -1.56
N LEU A 320 -13.69 9.89 -2.81
CA LEU A 320 -12.54 10.72 -3.16
C LEU A 320 -12.98 12.14 -3.54
N THR A 321 -12.35 13.13 -2.90
CA THR A 321 -12.35 14.52 -3.38
C THR A 321 -10.93 14.86 -3.83
N ILE A 322 -10.77 15.30 -5.09
CA ILE A 322 -9.46 15.63 -5.67
C ILE A 322 -9.40 17.08 -6.13
N GLY A 323 -8.25 17.72 -5.90
CA GLY A 323 -7.98 19.09 -6.32
C GLY A 323 -7.30 19.19 -7.69
N GLU A 324 -7.13 20.42 -8.18
CA GLU A 324 -6.48 20.68 -9.46
C GLU A 324 -5.02 20.21 -9.50
N LYS A 325 -4.25 20.44 -8.41
CA LYS A 325 -2.85 20.08 -8.35
C LYS A 325 -2.65 18.56 -8.24
N MET A 326 -3.60 17.83 -7.67
CA MET A 326 -3.56 16.38 -7.64
C MET A 326 -3.67 15.77 -9.05
N ARG A 327 -4.28 16.48 -9.98
CA ARG A 327 -4.41 16.04 -11.38
C ARG A 327 -3.12 16.24 -12.21
N LYS A 328 -2.16 17.03 -11.71
CA LYS A 328 -0.89 17.35 -12.39
C LYS A 328 0.14 16.24 -12.19
N THR A 329 -0.02 15.15 -12.90
CA THR A 329 0.85 13.97 -12.84
C THR A 329 1.87 13.89 -13.99
N GLY A 330 2.20 15.02 -14.61
CA GLY A 330 3.07 15.09 -15.78
C GLY A 330 4.52 14.62 -15.59
N LYS A 331 4.95 14.26 -14.37
CA LYS A 331 6.24 13.60 -14.11
C LYS A 331 6.07 12.13 -13.72
N CYS A 332 4.83 11.67 -13.52
CA CYS A 332 4.55 10.32 -13.07
C CYS A 332 4.79 9.34 -14.21
N LYS A 333 5.72 8.42 -14.02
CA LYS A 333 6.10 7.40 -15.01
C LYS A 333 5.36 6.10 -14.78
N ASP A 334 5.12 5.75 -13.53
CA ASP A 334 4.46 4.50 -13.15
C ASP A 334 3.14 4.78 -12.42
N MET A 335 2.05 4.46 -13.12
CA MET A 335 0.68 4.57 -12.64
C MET A 335 -0.02 3.20 -12.62
N SER A 336 0.77 2.10 -12.67
CA SER A 336 0.26 0.73 -12.73
C SER A 336 -0.64 0.44 -11.54
N GLY A 337 -1.79 -0.19 -11.80
CA GLY A 337 -2.74 -0.61 -10.78
C GLY A 337 -3.28 0.53 -9.89
N MET A 338 -3.15 1.82 -10.28
CA MET A 338 -3.53 2.95 -9.42
C MET A 338 -4.94 2.80 -8.85
N PHE A 339 -5.89 2.31 -9.63
CA PHE A 339 -7.27 2.04 -9.25
C PHE A 339 -7.63 0.55 -9.33
N LEU A 340 -6.67 -0.35 -9.28
CA LEU A 340 -6.89 -1.80 -9.29
C LEU A 340 -7.93 -2.19 -8.23
N GLN A 341 -9.05 -2.80 -8.64
CA GLN A 341 -10.15 -3.22 -7.76
C GLN A 341 -10.69 -2.09 -6.85
N PHE A 342 -10.54 -0.84 -7.28
CA PHE A 342 -11.07 0.30 -6.55
C PHE A 342 -12.60 0.32 -6.60
N THR A 343 -13.24 0.54 -5.47
CA THR A 343 -14.69 0.70 -5.37
C THR A 343 -14.98 2.12 -4.87
N PRO A 344 -15.42 3.03 -5.75
CA PRO A 344 -15.83 4.36 -5.33
C PRO A 344 -17.10 4.24 -4.48
N ALA A 345 -17.15 5.01 -3.39
CA ALA A 345 -18.31 5.07 -2.50
C ALA A 345 -19.33 6.11 -2.94
N ASN A 346 -18.88 7.07 -3.72
CA ASN A 346 -19.68 8.13 -4.34
C ASN A 346 -19.53 8.04 -5.86
N GLN A 347 -20.33 8.84 -6.56
CA GLN A 347 -20.17 8.96 -8.01
C GLN A 347 -18.78 9.51 -8.34
N PRO A 348 -18.02 8.86 -9.25
CA PRO A 348 -16.68 9.28 -9.59
C PRO A 348 -16.63 10.54 -10.48
N VAL A 349 -17.66 11.37 -10.47
CA VAL A 349 -17.73 12.63 -11.22
C VAL A 349 -17.14 13.75 -10.37
N ILE A 350 -16.21 14.49 -10.94
CA ILE A 350 -15.64 15.67 -10.28
C ILE A 350 -16.66 16.80 -10.34
N ALA A 351 -17.11 17.29 -9.19
CA ALA A 351 -18.07 18.38 -9.13
C ALA A 351 -17.54 19.61 -9.90
N GLY A 352 -18.28 20.05 -10.91
CA GLY A 352 -17.90 21.16 -11.79
C GLY A 352 -16.73 20.88 -12.74
N GLY A 353 -16.17 19.67 -12.71
CA GLY A 353 -15.13 19.24 -13.65
C GLY A 353 -15.73 19.00 -15.03
N LYS A 354 -15.11 19.58 -16.06
CA LYS A 354 -15.49 19.40 -17.45
C LYS A 354 -14.32 18.88 -18.24
N TYR A 355 -14.60 17.90 -19.07
CA TYR A 355 -13.68 17.41 -20.09
C TYR A 355 -14.20 17.87 -21.46
N THR A 356 -13.42 18.64 -22.17
CA THR A 356 -13.75 19.03 -23.54
C THR A 356 -13.13 18.02 -24.50
N SER A 357 -13.95 17.33 -25.26
CA SER A 357 -13.47 16.41 -26.28
C SER A 357 -12.63 17.15 -27.31
N PRO A 358 -11.37 16.74 -27.55
CA PRO A 358 -10.56 17.34 -28.60
C PRO A 358 -11.08 17.02 -30.01
N VAL A 359 -12.02 16.06 -30.12
CA VAL A 359 -12.58 15.60 -31.40
C VAL A 359 -13.87 16.32 -31.75
N THR A 360 -14.77 16.45 -30.78
CA THR A 360 -16.11 17.00 -31.01
C THR A 360 -16.29 18.41 -30.50
N GLY A 361 -15.35 18.92 -29.69
CA GLY A 361 -15.46 20.19 -29.00
C GLY A 361 -16.55 20.24 -27.92
N LYS A 362 -17.25 19.11 -27.65
CA LYS A 362 -18.31 19.05 -26.64
C LYS A 362 -17.72 18.87 -25.24
N GLU A 363 -18.42 19.43 -24.25
CA GLU A 363 -18.10 19.28 -22.84
C GLU A 363 -18.83 18.08 -22.24
N TYR A 364 -18.11 17.27 -21.46
CA TYR A 364 -18.60 16.11 -20.71
C TYR A 364 -18.22 16.24 -19.23
N PRO A 365 -18.98 15.64 -18.30
CA PRO A 365 -18.55 15.55 -16.91
C PRO A 365 -17.22 14.81 -16.80
N GLN A 366 -16.27 15.39 -16.07
CA GLN A 366 -14.99 14.76 -15.83
C GLN A 366 -15.09 13.78 -14.66
N THR A 367 -14.66 12.55 -14.89
CA THR A 367 -14.57 11.53 -13.82
C THR A 367 -13.23 11.61 -13.11
N ILE A 368 -13.15 11.10 -11.86
CA ILE A 368 -11.86 10.99 -11.15
C ILE A 368 -10.86 10.13 -11.92
N PHE A 369 -11.32 9.14 -12.68
CA PHE A 369 -10.46 8.24 -13.43
C PHE A 369 -9.76 8.91 -14.61
N THR A 370 -10.38 9.93 -15.20
CA THR A 370 -9.88 10.61 -16.41
C THR A 370 -9.30 11.99 -16.11
N ALA A 371 -9.22 12.37 -14.84
CA ALA A 371 -8.80 13.69 -14.43
C ALA A 371 -7.27 13.89 -14.41
N PHE A 372 -6.51 12.81 -14.40
CA PHE A 372 -5.05 12.86 -14.27
C PHE A 372 -4.36 13.15 -15.61
N ASP A 373 -3.17 13.76 -15.52
CA ASP A 373 -2.29 13.96 -16.67
C ASP A 373 -1.44 12.70 -16.90
N PHE A 374 -1.75 11.93 -17.93
CA PHE A 374 -1.05 10.69 -18.29
C PHE A 374 0.11 10.92 -19.28
N SER A 375 0.45 12.16 -19.60
CA SER A 375 1.40 12.50 -20.67
C SER A 375 2.81 11.94 -20.48
N SER A 376 3.21 11.62 -19.26
CA SER A 376 4.52 11.02 -18.94
C SER A 376 4.46 9.56 -18.51
N ALA A 377 3.28 8.96 -18.45
CA ALA A 377 3.13 7.59 -18.01
C ALA A 377 3.80 6.61 -18.99
N GLU A 378 4.73 5.82 -18.47
CA GLU A 378 5.41 4.74 -19.18
C GLU A 378 4.72 3.39 -18.88
N SER A 379 4.19 3.20 -17.67
CA SER A 379 3.44 2.02 -17.26
C SER A 379 2.09 2.37 -16.67
N MET A 380 1.03 1.73 -17.20
CA MET A 380 -0.37 1.82 -16.77
C MET A 380 -1.02 0.43 -16.70
N GLY A 381 -0.21 -0.63 -16.64
CA GLY A 381 -0.72 -2.00 -16.56
C GLY A 381 -1.67 -2.18 -15.37
N ALA A 382 -2.75 -2.93 -15.56
CA ALA A 382 -3.77 -3.21 -14.54
C ALA A 382 -4.42 -1.96 -13.89
N MET A 383 -4.30 -0.77 -14.50
CA MET A 383 -4.67 0.50 -13.85
C MET A 383 -6.13 0.53 -13.36
N PHE A 384 -7.05 -0.04 -14.13
CA PHE A 384 -8.47 -0.14 -13.80
C PHE A 384 -8.94 -1.59 -13.69
N GLU A 385 -8.02 -2.54 -13.55
CA GLU A 385 -8.36 -3.95 -13.48
C GLU A 385 -9.28 -4.23 -12.27
N GLY A 386 -10.44 -4.83 -12.53
CA GLY A 386 -11.43 -5.12 -11.50
C GLY A 386 -12.13 -3.90 -10.89
N THR A 387 -11.92 -2.70 -11.45
CA THR A 387 -12.55 -1.47 -10.96
C THR A 387 -14.05 -1.48 -11.28
N TYR A 388 -14.84 -1.01 -10.32
CA TYR A 388 -16.27 -0.78 -10.52
C TYR A 388 -16.50 0.66 -10.99
N ALA A 389 -16.85 0.82 -12.26
CA ALA A 389 -17.03 2.12 -12.91
C ALA A 389 -18.41 2.23 -13.60
N VAL A 390 -19.43 1.59 -13.04
CA VAL A 390 -20.82 1.74 -13.46
C VAL A 390 -21.37 3.00 -12.79
N ASN A 391 -21.66 4.00 -13.59
CA ASN A 391 -22.23 5.26 -13.14
C ASN A 391 -23.50 5.56 -13.89
N THR A 392 -24.55 5.68 -13.14
CA THR A 392 -25.85 6.09 -13.65
C THR A 392 -26.26 7.39 -12.97
N GLU A 393 -26.43 8.45 -13.74
CA GLU A 393 -27.08 9.67 -13.27
C GLU A 393 -28.53 9.67 -13.75
N VAL A 394 -29.48 9.85 -12.84
CA VAL A 394 -30.89 10.04 -13.19
C VAL A 394 -31.20 11.53 -13.03
N LYS A 395 -31.36 12.22 -14.17
CA LYS A 395 -31.76 13.61 -14.20
C LYS A 395 -33.05 13.76 -14.99
N ASP A 396 -34.05 14.39 -14.40
CA ASP A 396 -35.37 14.60 -15.03
C ASP A 396 -36.03 13.30 -15.53
N GLY A 397 -35.85 12.19 -14.76
CA GLY A 397 -36.37 10.86 -15.12
C GLY A 397 -35.61 10.17 -16.26
N LYS A 398 -34.53 10.76 -16.75
CA LYS A 398 -33.68 10.19 -17.80
C LYS A 398 -32.39 9.64 -17.19
N GLU A 399 -32.16 8.37 -17.38
CA GLU A 399 -30.94 7.68 -16.96
C GLU A 399 -29.81 7.99 -17.96
N THR A 400 -28.67 8.48 -17.44
CA THR A 400 -27.46 8.69 -18.23
C THR A 400 -26.36 7.79 -17.65
N LYS A 401 -25.86 6.86 -18.46
CA LYS A 401 -24.76 5.97 -18.09
C LYS A 401 -23.43 6.61 -18.50
N TYR A 402 -22.49 6.69 -17.56
CA TYR A 402 -21.15 7.17 -17.83
C TYR A 402 -20.19 5.97 -17.87
N GLY A 403 -19.46 5.83 -18.97
CA GLY A 403 -18.40 4.85 -19.09
C GLY A 403 -17.04 5.38 -18.73
N LEU A 404 -16.03 4.56 -18.90
CA LEU A 404 -14.63 4.96 -18.83
C LEU A 404 -14.21 5.59 -20.16
N VAL A 405 -13.97 6.89 -20.15
CA VAL A 405 -13.43 7.64 -21.29
C VAL A 405 -11.96 7.94 -21.00
N PHE A 406 -11.06 7.36 -21.78
CA PHE A 406 -9.64 7.46 -21.56
C PHE A 406 -8.94 7.96 -22.82
N HIS A 407 -8.47 9.20 -22.79
CA HIS A 407 -7.69 9.78 -23.87
C HIS A 407 -6.28 10.05 -23.38
N VAL A 408 -5.33 9.30 -23.92
CA VAL A 408 -3.92 9.42 -23.57
C VAL A 408 -3.14 9.91 -24.77
N ALA A 409 -2.92 11.20 -24.83
CA ALA A 409 -2.01 11.81 -25.79
C ALA A 409 -0.56 11.57 -25.38
N THR A 410 -0.16 10.31 -25.11
CA THR A 410 1.20 10.01 -24.71
C THR A 410 1.88 9.03 -25.63
N PRO A 411 2.96 9.46 -26.30
CA PRO A 411 3.84 8.56 -27.03
C PRO A 411 4.78 7.76 -26.12
N LYS A 412 4.63 7.84 -24.78
CA LYS A 412 5.56 7.23 -23.82
C LYS A 412 5.06 5.90 -23.25
N ALA A 413 3.75 5.64 -23.33
CA ALA A 413 3.18 4.40 -22.81
C ALA A 413 3.86 3.17 -23.42
N GLN A 414 4.35 2.28 -22.59
CA GLN A 414 5.01 1.04 -22.97
C GLN A 414 4.21 -0.17 -22.53
N ASP A 415 3.48 -0.08 -21.42
CA ASP A 415 2.70 -1.17 -20.85
C ASP A 415 1.29 -0.72 -20.44
N ILE A 416 0.28 -1.37 -21.02
CA ILE A 416 -1.13 -1.26 -20.65
C ILE A 416 -1.76 -2.65 -20.45
N THR A 417 -0.94 -3.67 -20.19
CA THR A 417 -1.39 -5.05 -19.99
C THR A 417 -2.50 -5.12 -18.94
N GLY A 418 -3.62 -5.73 -19.28
CA GLY A 418 -4.77 -5.90 -18.37
C GLY A 418 -5.41 -4.60 -17.86
N MET A 419 -5.14 -3.45 -18.49
CA MET A 419 -5.56 -2.14 -17.97
C MET A 419 -7.04 -2.06 -17.61
N PHE A 420 -7.91 -2.67 -18.40
CA PHE A 420 -9.36 -2.74 -18.18
C PHE A 420 -9.86 -4.16 -17.93
N ARG A 421 -8.98 -5.09 -17.57
CA ARG A 421 -9.35 -6.47 -17.30
C ARG A 421 -10.36 -6.54 -16.15
N ASN A 422 -11.41 -7.35 -16.31
CA ASN A 422 -12.46 -7.53 -15.30
C ASN A 422 -13.11 -6.20 -14.81
N THR A 423 -12.98 -5.12 -15.59
CA THR A 423 -13.60 -3.84 -15.27
C THR A 423 -15.11 -3.93 -15.45
N GLN A 424 -15.86 -3.44 -14.48
CA GLN A 424 -17.31 -3.36 -14.54
C GLN A 424 -17.72 -1.96 -14.99
N THR A 425 -18.17 -1.86 -16.24
CA THR A 425 -18.60 -0.63 -16.88
C THR A 425 -19.48 -0.95 -18.08
N ASP A 426 -20.32 -0.03 -18.51
CA ASP A 426 -21.14 -0.21 -19.70
C ASP A 426 -20.38 0.18 -20.98
N PHE A 427 -19.42 1.08 -20.88
CA PHE A 427 -18.72 1.66 -22.03
C PHE A 427 -17.26 1.95 -21.73
N ILE A 428 -16.37 1.63 -22.69
CA ILE A 428 -14.95 2.02 -22.64
C ILE A 428 -14.61 2.75 -23.94
N TYR A 429 -14.15 3.99 -23.83
CA TYR A 429 -13.49 4.69 -24.92
C TYR A 429 -12.00 4.82 -24.60
N LEU A 430 -11.17 4.24 -25.47
CA LEU A 430 -9.71 4.32 -25.34
C LEU A 430 -9.14 4.96 -26.61
N SER A 431 -8.56 6.14 -26.43
CA SER A 431 -7.74 6.80 -27.44
C SER A 431 -6.31 6.88 -26.93
N ILE A 432 -5.39 6.14 -27.53
CA ILE A 432 -4.01 6.06 -27.10
C ILE A 432 -3.07 5.87 -28.30
N ASP A 433 -1.94 6.59 -28.28
CA ASP A 433 -0.85 6.31 -29.22
C ASP A 433 -0.14 5.01 -28.80
N THR A 434 -0.30 4.00 -29.64
CA THR A 434 0.24 2.65 -29.41
C THR A 434 1.65 2.44 -29.97
N GLY A 435 2.26 3.47 -30.54
CA GLY A 435 3.53 3.35 -31.28
C GLY A 435 4.72 2.84 -30.45
N LYS A 436 4.63 2.86 -29.10
CA LYS A 436 5.65 2.35 -28.18
C LYS A 436 5.18 1.18 -27.31
N LEU A 437 3.92 0.79 -27.44
CA LEU A 437 3.39 -0.32 -26.66
C LEU A 437 4.02 -1.64 -27.12
N PHE A 438 4.46 -2.42 -26.13
CA PHE A 438 4.93 -3.78 -26.40
C PHE A 438 3.89 -4.85 -26.10
N SER A 439 2.85 -4.56 -25.30
CA SER A 439 1.80 -5.53 -24.99
C SER A 439 0.46 -4.86 -24.70
N VAL A 440 -0.62 -5.47 -25.20
CA VAL A 440 -2.01 -5.22 -24.84
C VAL A 440 -2.70 -6.51 -24.40
N LEU A 441 -1.92 -7.47 -23.92
CA LEU A 441 -2.39 -8.75 -23.41
C LEU A 441 -3.46 -8.52 -22.34
N TRP A 442 -4.62 -9.20 -22.46
CA TRP A 442 -5.75 -9.09 -21.53
C TRP A 442 -6.34 -7.68 -21.35
N LEU A 443 -6.10 -6.76 -22.28
CA LEU A 443 -6.45 -5.34 -22.11
C LEU A 443 -7.89 -5.11 -21.63
N PHE A 444 -8.86 -5.81 -22.23
CA PHE A 444 -10.29 -5.75 -21.90
C PHE A 444 -10.85 -7.07 -21.37
N ALA A 445 -10.00 -8.08 -21.16
CA ALA A 445 -10.46 -9.42 -20.81
C ALA A 445 -11.42 -9.40 -19.61
N ASP A 446 -12.53 -10.14 -19.73
CA ASP A 446 -13.58 -10.27 -18.72
C ASP A 446 -14.28 -8.93 -18.34
N SER A 447 -14.13 -7.87 -19.15
CA SER A 447 -14.87 -6.61 -18.97
C SER A 447 -16.37 -6.82 -19.25
N THR A 448 -17.22 -6.12 -18.50
CA THR A 448 -18.68 -6.14 -18.72
C THR A 448 -19.14 -5.13 -19.76
N ALA A 449 -18.22 -4.39 -20.39
CA ALA A 449 -18.56 -3.35 -21.35
C ALA A 449 -19.43 -3.87 -22.49
N GLU A 450 -20.52 -3.17 -22.76
CA GLU A 450 -21.39 -3.42 -23.94
C GLU A 450 -20.83 -2.77 -25.20
N CYS A 451 -20.04 -1.69 -25.04
CA CYS A 451 -19.41 -1.00 -26.16
C CYS A 451 -17.95 -0.65 -25.81
N ILE A 452 -17.04 -1.01 -26.69
CA ILE A 452 -15.64 -0.60 -26.63
C ILE A 452 -15.32 0.18 -27.90
N ARG A 453 -14.79 1.41 -27.72
CA ARG A 453 -14.37 2.27 -28.82
C ARG A 453 -12.87 2.53 -28.74
N LEU A 454 -12.18 2.26 -29.85
CA LEU A 454 -10.73 2.41 -29.99
C LEU A 454 -10.42 3.49 -31.01
N ARG A 455 -9.48 4.37 -30.67
CA ARG A 455 -8.96 5.41 -31.56
C ARG A 455 -7.46 5.57 -31.40
N ASN A 456 -6.75 5.88 -32.49
CA ASN A 456 -5.30 5.94 -32.57
C ASN A 456 -4.62 4.61 -32.16
N PHE A 457 -5.34 3.48 -32.33
CA PHE A 457 -4.97 2.18 -31.80
C PHE A 457 -4.33 1.32 -32.90
N ASP A 458 -3.01 1.38 -33.04
CA ASP A 458 -2.24 0.68 -34.06
C ASP A 458 -1.54 -0.55 -33.46
N THR A 459 -1.92 -1.73 -33.91
CA THR A 459 -1.32 -2.99 -33.45
C THR A 459 -0.23 -3.54 -34.39
N ARG A 460 0.07 -2.87 -35.51
CA ARG A 460 1.03 -3.36 -36.52
C ARG A 460 2.44 -3.57 -35.95
N TYR A 461 2.82 -2.79 -34.96
CA TYR A 461 4.15 -2.83 -34.35
C TYR A 461 4.28 -3.87 -33.24
N MET A 462 3.18 -4.34 -32.66
CA MET A 462 3.18 -5.25 -31.53
C MET A 462 3.64 -6.67 -31.87
N LYS A 463 3.48 -7.10 -33.12
CA LYS A 463 3.92 -8.42 -33.61
C LYS A 463 5.44 -8.58 -33.70
N ARG A 464 6.20 -7.50 -33.79
CA ARG A 464 7.64 -7.56 -34.13
C ARG A 464 8.58 -7.75 -32.94
N GLN A 465 8.16 -7.45 -31.75
CA GLN A 465 9.05 -7.43 -30.58
C GLN A 465 9.17 -8.77 -29.85
N TYR A 466 8.27 -9.74 -30.07
CA TYR A 466 8.24 -11.05 -29.39
C TYR A 466 8.65 -12.24 -30.24
N LEU A 467 9.32 -12.02 -31.37
CA LEU A 467 9.81 -13.11 -32.26
C LEU A 467 10.92 -14.00 -31.63
N TYR A 468 11.37 -13.70 -30.40
CA TYR A 468 12.43 -14.47 -29.73
C TYR A 468 11.94 -15.45 -28.65
N GLN A 469 10.65 -15.54 -28.36
CA GLN A 469 10.09 -16.53 -27.45
C GLN A 469 9.01 -17.37 -28.14
N GLU A 470 9.38 -18.51 -28.66
CA GLU A 470 8.53 -19.43 -29.42
C GLU A 470 7.34 -20.05 -28.67
N LYS A 471 7.01 -19.62 -27.44
CA LYS A 471 5.93 -20.17 -26.61
C LYS A 471 5.05 -19.19 -25.85
N ALA A 472 5.26 -17.89 -25.93
CA ALA A 472 4.34 -16.92 -25.37
C ALA A 472 3.35 -16.46 -26.44
N GLY A 473 2.04 -16.50 -26.15
CA GLY A 473 1.00 -16.00 -27.03
C GLY A 473 1.32 -14.58 -27.52
N SER A 474 0.77 -14.16 -28.65
CA SER A 474 1.07 -12.85 -29.23
C SER A 474 0.78 -11.75 -28.23
N SER A 475 1.49 -10.64 -28.30
CA SER A 475 1.30 -9.46 -27.40
C SER A 475 -0.12 -8.88 -27.42
N ILE A 476 -0.97 -9.31 -28.35
CA ILE A 476 -2.38 -8.95 -28.46
C ILE A 476 -3.33 -10.12 -28.12
N SER A 477 -2.80 -11.29 -27.72
CA SER A 477 -3.62 -12.45 -27.36
C SER A 477 -4.57 -12.14 -26.21
N GLN A 478 -5.73 -12.79 -26.25
CA GLN A 478 -6.73 -12.75 -25.19
C GLN A 478 -7.20 -11.32 -24.82
N MET A 479 -6.99 -10.33 -25.70
CA MET A 479 -7.35 -8.94 -25.46
C MET A 479 -8.82 -8.76 -25.05
N PHE A 480 -9.73 -9.51 -25.69
CA PHE A 480 -11.17 -9.49 -25.43
C PHE A 480 -11.68 -10.79 -24.80
N LYS A 481 -10.82 -11.62 -24.23
CA LYS A 481 -11.23 -12.89 -23.64
C LYS A 481 -12.32 -12.68 -22.59
N GLY A 482 -13.42 -13.42 -22.70
CA GLY A 482 -14.53 -13.36 -21.74
C GLY A 482 -15.37 -12.08 -21.78
N CYS A 483 -15.25 -11.22 -22.81
CA CYS A 483 -16.11 -10.04 -23.01
C CYS A 483 -17.51 -10.46 -23.50
N ASN A 484 -18.25 -11.20 -22.69
CA ASN A 484 -19.53 -11.84 -23.08
C ASN A 484 -20.70 -10.86 -23.26
N HIS A 485 -20.52 -9.59 -22.89
CA HIS A 485 -21.54 -8.54 -22.97
C HIS A 485 -21.31 -7.57 -24.13
N LEU A 486 -20.19 -7.72 -24.88
CA LEU A 486 -19.81 -6.77 -25.90
C LEU A 486 -20.76 -6.83 -27.12
N LYS A 487 -21.48 -5.75 -27.36
CA LYS A 487 -22.39 -5.55 -28.48
C LYS A 487 -21.72 -4.82 -29.63
N TYR A 488 -20.84 -3.86 -29.34
CA TYR A 488 -20.18 -3.03 -30.34
C TYR A 488 -18.69 -2.91 -30.06
N LEU A 489 -17.86 -3.25 -31.04
CA LEU A 489 -16.45 -2.88 -31.10
C LEU A 489 -16.27 -1.81 -32.17
N ILE A 490 -16.02 -0.58 -31.77
CA ILE A 490 -15.88 0.56 -32.67
C ILE A 490 -14.40 0.86 -32.87
N ILE A 491 -13.96 0.93 -34.11
CA ILE A 491 -12.62 1.33 -34.53
C ILE A 491 -12.80 2.51 -35.47
N ASP A 492 -12.75 3.73 -34.95
CA ASP A 492 -13.10 4.94 -35.70
C ASP A 492 -11.87 5.65 -36.31
N ASP A 493 -10.88 4.88 -36.71
CA ASP A 493 -9.65 5.37 -37.31
C ASP A 493 -9.50 4.94 -38.76
N THR A 494 -9.05 5.84 -39.63
CA THR A 494 -8.72 5.59 -41.03
C THR A 494 -7.21 5.46 -41.27
N THR A 495 -6.38 5.85 -40.29
CA THR A 495 -4.93 5.94 -40.43
C THR A 495 -4.22 4.75 -39.81
N PHE A 496 -4.77 4.25 -38.71
CA PHE A 496 -4.19 3.16 -37.95
C PHE A 496 -4.95 1.87 -38.18
N MET A 497 -4.23 0.75 -38.21
CA MET A 497 -4.81 -0.55 -38.45
C MET A 497 -4.79 -1.44 -37.23
N PHE A 498 -5.95 -1.91 -36.84
CA PHE A 498 -6.07 -2.93 -35.80
C PHE A 498 -5.91 -4.31 -36.45
N GLN A 499 -4.68 -4.85 -36.44
CA GLN A 499 -4.40 -6.20 -36.89
C GLN A 499 -4.68 -7.20 -35.76
N LEU A 500 -5.28 -8.35 -36.14
CA LEU A 500 -5.62 -9.42 -35.21
C LEU A 500 -4.53 -10.51 -35.15
N ALA A 501 -4.57 -11.28 -34.08
CA ALA A 501 -4.03 -12.63 -33.98
C ALA A 501 -5.21 -13.63 -33.97
N GLU A 502 -4.92 -14.91 -34.12
CA GLU A 502 -5.90 -15.97 -34.32
C GLU A 502 -7.02 -16.03 -33.25
N ASP A 503 -6.69 -15.79 -31.99
CA ASP A 503 -7.55 -15.97 -30.82
C ASP A 503 -8.19 -14.67 -30.25
N VAL A 504 -7.88 -13.52 -30.84
CA VAL A 504 -8.28 -12.21 -30.26
C VAL A 504 -9.78 -12.01 -30.17
N LEU A 505 -10.52 -12.47 -31.17
CA LEU A 505 -12.00 -12.31 -31.28
C LEU A 505 -12.79 -13.58 -30.99
N ALA A 506 -12.11 -14.68 -30.59
CA ALA A 506 -12.74 -15.99 -30.49
C ALA A 506 -13.89 -16.04 -29.47
N ASP A 507 -13.75 -15.33 -28.35
CA ASP A 507 -14.72 -15.34 -27.24
C ASP A 507 -15.82 -14.27 -27.37
N LEU A 508 -15.82 -13.46 -28.43
CA LEU A 508 -16.83 -12.40 -28.58
C LEU A 508 -18.21 -12.96 -28.91
N PRO A 509 -19.30 -12.35 -28.40
CA PRO A 509 -20.67 -12.71 -28.73
C PRO A 509 -20.89 -12.77 -30.26
N LYS A 510 -21.68 -13.72 -30.74
CA LYS A 510 -21.93 -13.90 -32.16
C LYS A 510 -22.63 -12.70 -32.81
N ASP A 511 -23.39 -11.97 -32.02
CA ASP A 511 -24.13 -10.75 -32.42
C ASP A 511 -23.32 -9.47 -32.24
N CYS A 512 -22.10 -9.53 -31.66
CA CYS A 512 -21.21 -8.38 -31.59
C CYS A 512 -20.92 -7.80 -32.96
N ARG A 513 -21.10 -6.49 -33.14
CA ARG A 513 -20.87 -5.75 -34.38
C ARG A 513 -19.55 -5.00 -34.35
N PHE A 514 -18.84 -5.00 -35.48
CA PHE A 514 -17.63 -4.25 -35.73
C PHE A 514 -17.95 -2.98 -36.49
N VAL A 515 -17.78 -1.84 -35.86
CA VAL A 515 -18.17 -0.55 -36.44
C VAL A 515 -16.91 0.19 -36.87
N VAL A 516 -16.80 0.46 -38.16
CA VAL A 516 -15.63 1.14 -38.75
C VAL A 516 -16.09 2.19 -39.74
N PRO A 517 -15.27 3.20 -40.09
CA PRO A 517 -15.56 4.08 -41.23
C PRO A 517 -15.87 3.28 -42.50
N ARG A 518 -16.82 3.74 -43.30
CA ARG A 518 -17.32 3.00 -44.50
C ARG A 518 -16.19 2.53 -45.38
N ASP A 519 -15.21 3.41 -45.62
CA ASP A 519 -14.10 3.13 -46.54
C ASP A 519 -13.10 2.10 -45.97
N MET A 520 -13.17 1.84 -44.67
CA MET A 520 -12.32 0.86 -43.99
C MET A 520 -12.91 -0.56 -43.98
N ILE A 521 -14.20 -0.74 -44.30
CA ILE A 521 -14.82 -2.07 -44.34
C ILE A 521 -14.09 -3.00 -45.36
N PRO A 522 -13.83 -2.59 -46.61
CA PRO A 522 -13.08 -3.42 -47.55
C PRO A 522 -11.67 -3.75 -47.05
N VAL A 523 -11.03 -2.78 -46.38
CA VAL A 523 -9.66 -2.96 -45.83
C VAL A 523 -9.63 -4.05 -44.78
N TYR A 524 -10.53 -4.00 -43.79
CA TYR A 524 -10.59 -4.99 -42.72
C TYR A 524 -11.03 -6.37 -43.24
N THR A 525 -12.05 -6.44 -44.08
CA THR A 525 -12.61 -7.72 -44.58
C THR A 525 -11.65 -8.51 -45.49
N GLN A 526 -10.58 -7.89 -45.97
CA GLN A 526 -9.51 -8.57 -46.71
C GLN A 526 -8.36 -9.08 -45.81
N GLN A 527 -8.29 -8.67 -44.55
CA GLN A 527 -7.25 -9.13 -43.66
C GLN A 527 -7.49 -10.57 -43.18
N GLU A 528 -6.39 -11.28 -42.87
CA GLU A 528 -6.37 -12.72 -42.60
C GLU A 528 -7.39 -13.18 -41.57
N TYR A 529 -7.47 -12.56 -40.40
CA TYR A 529 -8.39 -13.00 -39.35
C TYR A 529 -9.74 -12.27 -39.39
N TRP A 530 -9.78 -11.02 -39.85
CA TRP A 530 -11.02 -10.24 -39.97
C TRP A 530 -12.00 -10.77 -41.03
N LYS A 531 -11.49 -11.37 -42.11
CA LYS A 531 -12.33 -11.93 -43.18
C LYS A 531 -13.38 -12.93 -42.70
N ASN A 532 -13.08 -13.66 -41.61
CA ASN A 532 -13.99 -14.63 -40.99
C ASN A 532 -15.22 -13.97 -40.36
N TYR A 533 -15.19 -12.67 -40.17
CA TYR A 533 -16.22 -11.87 -39.52
C TYR A 533 -16.82 -10.80 -40.43
N ALA A 534 -16.64 -10.92 -41.77
CA ALA A 534 -17.05 -9.91 -42.74
C ALA A 534 -18.52 -9.48 -42.61
N SER A 535 -19.43 -10.42 -42.28
CA SER A 535 -20.86 -10.16 -42.10
C SER A 535 -21.21 -9.34 -40.83
N ARG A 536 -20.25 -9.11 -39.93
CA ARG A 536 -20.47 -8.36 -38.70
C ARG A 536 -20.11 -6.88 -38.84
N PHE A 537 -19.52 -6.46 -39.95
CA PHE A 537 -19.10 -5.06 -40.15
C PHE A 537 -20.29 -4.15 -40.43
N ILE A 538 -20.30 -2.99 -39.81
CA ILE A 538 -21.26 -1.91 -40.01
C ILE A 538 -20.47 -0.62 -40.25
N ALA A 539 -20.91 0.20 -41.20
CA ALA A 539 -20.33 1.52 -41.42
C ALA A 539 -20.67 2.45 -40.26
N LEU A 540 -19.67 3.17 -39.74
CA LEU A 540 -19.82 4.10 -38.62
C LEU A 540 -20.94 5.13 -38.89
N GLU A 541 -21.04 5.60 -40.11
CA GLU A 541 -22.03 6.58 -40.56
C GLU A 541 -23.46 6.02 -40.62
N ALA A 542 -23.61 4.70 -40.69
CA ALA A 542 -24.89 4.01 -40.71
C ALA A 542 -25.26 3.37 -39.36
N CYS A 543 -24.37 3.42 -38.39
CA CYS A 543 -24.57 2.81 -37.08
C CYS A 543 -25.42 3.74 -36.22
N ILE A 544 -26.67 3.36 -36.00
CA ILE A 544 -27.51 3.96 -34.95
C ILE A 544 -27.11 3.25 -33.66
N ILE A 545 -25.96 3.63 -33.13
CA ILE A 545 -25.59 3.24 -31.76
C ILE A 545 -26.52 4.02 -30.83
N ASP A 546 -27.08 3.31 -29.87
CA ASP A 546 -27.95 3.93 -28.86
C ASP A 546 -27.32 5.25 -28.41
N GLU A 547 -28.06 6.35 -28.53
CA GLU A 547 -27.59 7.69 -28.19
C GLU A 547 -26.91 7.77 -26.80
N ALA A 548 -27.23 6.81 -25.91
CA ALA A 548 -26.58 6.66 -24.60
C ALA A 548 -25.07 6.42 -24.70
N TYR A 549 -24.60 5.66 -25.70
CA TYR A 549 -23.17 5.39 -25.89
C TYR A 549 -22.44 6.44 -26.74
N VAL A 550 -23.17 7.10 -27.64
CA VAL A 550 -22.60 8.13 -28.54
C VAL A 550 -22.55 9.50 -27.91
N LYS A 551 -23.55 9.83 -27.09
CA LYS A 551 -23.58 11.14 -26.39
C LYS A 551 -22.48 11.30 -25.34
N ASN A 552 -21.95 10.19 -24.83
CA ASN A 552 -20.89 10.17 -23.82
C ASN A 552 -19.51 9.84 -24.41
N ALA A 553 -19.43 9.55 -25.70
CA ALA A 553 -18.15 9.41 -26.40
C ALA A 553 -17.68 10.78 -26.89
N PRO A 554 -16.43 11.18 -26.58
CA PRO A 554 -15.86 12.42 -27.05
C PRO A 554 -15.74 12.49 -28.55
#